data_5bc0b4259a118253ffb6dc9d77e84fb4
#
_entry.id   5bc0b4259a118253ffb6dc9d77e84fb4
#
_cell.length_a   1.000
_cell.length_b   1.000
_cell.length_c   1.000
_cell.angle_alpha   90.00
_cell.angle_beta   90.00
_cell.angle_gamma   90.00
#
_symmetry.space_group_name_H-M   'P 1'
#
loop_
_entity.id
_entity.type
_entity.pdbx_description
1 polymer ?
#
loop_
_entity_poly.entity_id
_entity_poly.type
_entity_poly.pdbx_seq_one_letter_code
_entity_poly.pdbx_strand_id
1 'polypeptide(L)'
;MTSMWGAPLASRLGSWRKSRRDPRQAKFLTVASLRWVIKNRAWTPWYLVRYWRLLKFRLLNPHVILRGMVFLGRKVDLHCRPGYGRLEIGRWVHIGDGNAIRCHEGSLRIGDKAVFGKDNVVNCYLDIEIGASTLVADWVYICDFDHVTADIHQPIKDQGIVKTPVRLGPDCWLATKVTVLRGTRIGRGSVLGAHAVVKGDIPEYSIAVGAPARVVRDRRADYEADAARRSAVADMARKAKEAMRQTQGE
;
A
#
# COMPACT_ATOMS: atom_id res chain seq x y z
N MET A 1 -9.72 22.73 -23.45
CA MET A 1 -8.51 22.78 -22.60
C MET A 1 -8.80 23.69 -21.42
N THR A 2 -9.40 23.17 -20.34
CA THR A 2 -9.62 23.93 -19.11
C THR A 2 -8.43 23.64 -18.18
N SER A 3 -7.73 24.71 -17.81
CA SER A 3 -6.51 24.69 -17.00
C SER A 3 -6.72 23.93 -15.68
N MET A 4 -5.87 22.93 -15.42
CA MET A 4 -5.85 22.08 -14.22
C MET A 4 -5.46 22.82 -12.91
N TRP A 5 -5.42 24.17 -12.86
CA TRP A 5 -4.80 24.95 -11.77
C TRP A 5 -5.72 26.01 -11.14
N GLY A 6 -7.03 25.83 -11.12
CA GLY A 6 -7.93 26.89 -10.69
C GLY A 6 -9.12 26.52 -9.83
N ALA A 7 -8.94 25.76 -8.72
CA ALA A 7 -9.98 25.79 -7.70
C ALA A 7 -9.88 27.12 -6.93
N PRO A 8 -10.98 27.92 -6.78
CA PRO A 8 -10.94 29.20 -6.10
C PRO A 8 -10.53 29.04 -4.64
N LEU A 9 -9.80 30.01 -4.09
CA LEU A 9 -9.29 30.03 -2.70
C LEU A 9 -10.40 29.74 -1.66
N ALA A 10 -11.64 30.14 -1.93
CA ALA A 10 -12.80 29.86 -1.07
C ALA A 10 -13.12 28.35 -0.95
N SER A 11 -12.95 27.56 -2.04
CA SER A 11 -13.14 26.11 -2.01
C SER A 11 -12.03 25.38 -1.25
N ARG A 12 -10.79 25.91 -1.32
CA ARG A 12 -9.66 25.42 -0.53
C ARG A 12 -9.82 25.69 0.96
N LEU A 13 -10.32 26.88 1.35
CA LEU A 13 -10.60 27.22 2.73
C LEU A 13 -11.80 26.42 3.30
N GLY A 14 -12.80 26.14 2.50
CA GLY A 14 -13.94 25.29 2.89
C GLY A 14 -13.54 23.83 3.10
N SER A 15 -12.69 23.27 2.23
CA SER A 15 -12.14 21.92 2.36
C SER A 15 -11.19 21.80 3.55
N TRP A 16 -10.40 22.83 3.83
CA TRP A 16 -9.51 22.91 5.00
C TRP A 16 -10.30 22.91 6.33
N ARG A 17 -11.41 23.64 6.42
CA ARG A 17 -12.31 23.63 7.59
C ARG A 17 -12.99 22.27 7.80
N LYS A 18 -13.45 21.60 6.73
CA LYS A 18 -14.02 20.24 6.79
C LYS A 18 -12.99 19.19 7.21
N SER A 19 -11.77 19.24 6.67
CA SER A 19 -10.71 18.30 6.98
C SER A 19 -10.24 18.38 8.44
N ARG A 20 -10.16 19.60 9.02
CA ARG A 20 -9.82 19.76 10.44
C ARG A 20 -10.87 19.19 11.40
N ARG A 21 -12.11 19.02 10.95
CA ARG A 21 -13.22 18.47 11.74
C ARG A 21 -13.44 16.97 11.49
N ASP A 22 -12.72 16.36 10.55
CA ASP A 22 -12.82 14.92 10.33
C ASP A 22 -12.19 14.19 11.52
N PRO A 23 -12.94 13.35 12.26
CA PRO A 23 -12.44 12.65 13.45
C PRO A 23 -11.29 11.68 13.15
N ARG A 24 -11.11 11.31 11.88
CA ARG A 24 -10.01 10.46 11.43
C ARG A 24 -8.70 11.22 11.21
N GLN A 25 -8.77 12.55 11.11
CA GLN A 25 -7.59 13.39 10.94
C GLN A 25 -6.77 13.43 12.24
N ALA A 26 -5.59 12.84 12.22
CA ALA A 26 -4.71 12.85 13.39
C ALA A 26 -4.15 14.24 13.70
N LYS A 27 -3.90 14.51 14.97
CA LYS A 27 -3.08 15.66 15.38
C LYS A 27 -1.65 15.46 14.88
N PHE A 28 -0.98 16.55 14.47
CA PHE A 28 0.38 16.48 13.92
C PHE A 28 1.39 15.91 14.93
N LEU A 29 1.28 16.33 16.20
CA LEU A 29 2.09 15.81 17.30
C LEU A 29 1.16 15.21 18.36
N THR A 30 1.46 13.98 18.76
CA THR A 30 0.81 13.29 19.86
C THR A 30 1.85 12.71 20.80
N VAL A 31 1.47 12.43 22.05
CA VAL A 31 2.36 11.76 23.03
C VAL A 31 2.85 10.41 22.45
N ALA A 32 1.98 9.69 21.73
CA ALA A 32 2.35 8.43 21.07
C ALA A 32 3.43 8.64 19.99
N SER A 33 3.31 9.72 19.17
CA SER A 33 4.31 10.07 18.17
C SER A 33 5.65 10.42 18.83
N LEU A 34 5.62 11.19 19.91
CA LEU A 34 6.83 11.58 20.63
C LEU A 34 7.52 10.37 21.27
N ARG A 35 6.76 9.50 21.95
CA ARG A 35 7.28 8.24 22.51
C ARG A 35 7.92 7.36 21.42
N TRP A 36 7.29 7.27 20.26
CA TRP A 36 7.84 6.51 19.13
C TRP A 36 9.15 7.12 18.64
N VAL A 37 9.23 8.44 18.47
CA VAL A 37 10.46 9.15 18.07
C VAL A 37 11.61 8.85 19.04
N ILE A 38 11.35 8.93 20.33
CA ILE A 38 12.35 8.65 21.38
C ILE A 38 12.77 7.18 21.34
N LYS A 39 11.81 6.24 21.36
CA LYS A 39 12.07 4.79 21.36
C LYS A 39 12.90 4.35 20.16
N ASN A 40 12.63 4.91 18.99
CA ASN A 40 13.29 4.51 17.73
C ASN A 40 14.48 5.43 17.35
N ARG A 41 14.90 6.35 18.24
CA ARG A 41 15.97 7.32 17.97
C ARG A 41 15.74 8.08 16.64
N ALA A 42 14.46 8.41 16.36
CA ALA A 42 14.04 8.96 15.08
C ALA A 42 14.23 10.48 14.97
N TRP A 43 15.37 11.00 15.46
CA TRP A 43 15.80 12.41 15.37
C TRP A 43 17.01 12.60 14.44
N THR A 44 17.37 11.59 13.65
CA THR A 44 18.45 11.73 12.67
C THR A 44 18.03 12.67 11.54
N PRO A 45 18.98 13.28 10.80
CA PRO A 45 18.68 14.16 9.67
C PRO A 45 17.73 13.51 8.64
N TRP A 46 17.83 12.20 8.47
CA TRP A 46 16.94 11.43 7.62
C TRP A 46 15.46 11.52 8.04
N TYR A 47 15.16 11.42 9.32
CA TYR A 47 13.81 11.58 9.86
C TYR A 47 13.36 13.05 9.88
N LEU A 48 14.23 13.97 10.25
CA LEU A 48 13.91 15.41 10.32
C LEU A 48 13.43 15.94 8.95
N VAL A 49 14.11 15.56 7.87
CA VAL A 49 13.69 15.92 6.51
C VAL A 49 12.32 15.34 6.16
N ARG A 50 12.00 14.13 6.63
CA ARG A 50 10.68 13.51 6.40
C ARG A 50 9.57 14.18 7.20
N TYR A 51 9.84 14.58 8.43
CA TYR A 51 8.89 15.36 9.24
C TYR A 51 8.60 16.71 8.59
N TRP A 52 9.62 17.38 8.08
CA TRP A 52 9.44 18.62 7.32
C TRP A 52 8.59 18.42 6.06
N ARG A 53 8.85 17.36 5.29
CA ARG A 53 8.03 17.02 4.10
C ARG A 53 6.57 16.74 4.47
N LEU A 54 6.35 16.00 5.54
CA LEU A 54 4.99 15.73 6.04
C LEU A 54 4.29 17.01 6.47
N LEU A 55 4.97 17.89 7.22
CA LEU A 55 4.41 19.19 7.63
C LEU A 55 4.03 20.03 6.41
N LYS A 56 4.96 20.20 5.47
CA LYS A 56 4.73 20.91 4.21
C LYS A 56 3.54 20.32 3.44
N PHE A 57 3.51 19.01 3.28
CA PHE A 57 2.42 18.32 2.59
C PHE A 57 1.07 18.57 3.26
N ARG A 58 1.00 18.45 4.58
CA ARG A 58 -0.21 18.67 5.37
C ARG A 58 -0.75 20.11 5.27
N LEU A 59 0.15 21.08 5.23
CA LEU A 59 -0.23 22.48 5.08
C LEU A 59 -0.76 22.78 3.67
N LEU A 60 -0.17 22.17 2.64
CA LEU A 60 -0.56 22.39 1.25
C LEU A 60 -1.77 21.54 0.82
N ASN A 61 -2.02 20.40 1.48
CA ASN A 61 -3.09 19.46 1.13
C ASN A 61 -3.99 19.14 2.34
N PRO A 62 -4.68 20.14 2.92
CA PRO A 62 -5.48 19.98 4.14
C PRO A 62 -6.70 19.08 3.95
N HIS A 63 -7.10 18.77 2.72
CA HIS A 63 -8.20 17.89 2.36
C HIS A 63 -7.83 16.40 2.36
N VAL A 64 -6.54 16.07 2.39
CA VAL A 64 -6.05 14.69 2.53
C VAL A 64 -6.12 14.26 3.99
N ILE A 65 -6.73 13.11 4.25
CA ILE A 65 -6.89 12.57 5.61
C ILE A 65 -5.65 11.78 5.98
N LEU A 66 -4.90 12.26 6.98
CA LEU A 66 -3.76 11.56 7.55
C LEU A 66 -4.14 11.03 8.94
N ARG A 67 -4.20 9.70 9.11
CA ARG A 67 -4.56 9.08 10.39
C ARG A 67 -3.43 9.06 11.41
N GLY A 68 -2.26 9.49 11.03
CA GLY A 68 -1.08 9.57 11.90
C GLY A 68 0.16 10.03 11.18
N MET A 69 1.32 9.62 11.70
CA MET A 69 2.62 9.88 11.10
C MET A 69 2.77 9.13 9.77
N VAL A 70 3.24 9.83 8.75
CA VAL A 70 3.56 9.30 7.41
C VAL A 70 4.95 9.77 7.02
N PHE A 71 5.77 8.88 6.46
CA PHE A 71 7.15 9.18 6.08
C PHE A 71 7.25 9.32 4.56
N LEU A 72 7.43 10.55 4.10
CA LEU A 72 7.48 10.88 2.67
C LEU A 72 8.92 10.95 2.15
N GLY A 73 9.19 10.23 1.08
CA GLY A 73 10.42 10.27 0.30
C GLY A 73 10.59 11.58 -0.49
N ARG A 74 11.58 11.61 -1.37
CA ARG A 74 11.83 12.72 -2.30
C ARG A 74 10.93 12.57 -3.53
N LYS A 75 10.54 13.68 -4.15
CA LYS A 75 9.75 13.70 -5.42
C LYS A 75 8.48 12.85 -5.35
N VAL A 76 7.86 12.76 -4.16
CA VAL A 76 6.58 12.07 -3.99
C VAL A 76 5.46 12.99 -4.46
N ASP A 77 4.65 12.50 -5.41
CA ASP A 77 3.44 13.15 -5.93
C ASP A 77 2.21 12.51 -5.28
N LEU A 78 1.76 13.08 -4.17
CA LEU A 78 0.48 12.73 -3.55
C LEU A 78 -0.57 13.73 -4.01
N HIS A 79 -1.36 13.34 -5.00
CA HIS A 79 -2.40 14.19 -5.56
C HIS A 79 -3.79 13.67 -5.18
N CYS A 80 -4.62 14.56 -4.65
CA CYS A 80 -6.03 14.31 -4.43
C CYS A 80 -6.83 15.49 -4.97
N ARG A 81 -7.72 15.24 -5.94
CA ARG A 81 -8.51 16.32 -6.54
C ARG A 81 -9.55 16.83 -5.55
N PRO A 82 -9.47 18.10 -5.10
CA PRO A 82 -10.41 18.65 -4.13
C PRO A 82 -11.86 18.62 -4.62
N GLY A 83 -12.77 18.07 -3.79
CA GLY A 83 -14.20 17.98 -4.12
C GLY A 83 -14.59 16.74 -4.94
N TYR A 84 -13.64 16.03 -5.54
CA TYR A 84 -13.89 14.83 -6.36
C TYR A 84 -13.26 13.58 -5.76
N GLY A 85 -12.00 13.68 -5.34
CA GLY A 85 -11.25 12.58 -4.75
C GLY A 85 -11.22 12.64 -3.24
N ARG A 86 -11.03 11.49 -2.61
CA ARG A 86 -10.82 11.33 -1.18
C ARG A 86 -9.62 10.43 -0.95
N LEU A 87 -8.53 10.99 -0.44
CA LEU A 87 -7.32 10.26 -0.08
C LEU A 87 -7.21 10.13 1.43
N GLU A 88 -7.13 8.90 1.92
CA GLU A 88 -6.95 8.58 3.34
C GLU A 88 -5.69 7.72 3.50
N ILE A 89 -4.74 8.17 4.35
CA ILE A 89 -3.47 7.47 4.59
C ILE A 89 -3.38 7.12 6.08
N GLY A 90 -3.13 5.86 6.35
CA GLY A 90 -2.99 5.27 7.68
C GLY A 90 -1.76 5.76 8.44
N ARG A 91 -1.62 5.27 9.66
CA ARG A 91 -0.48 5.60 10.55
C ARG A 91 0.76 4.80 10.15
N TRP A 92 1.93 5.42 10.28
CA TRP A 92 3.22 4.77 10.08
C TRP A 92 3.43 4.23 8.66
N VAL A 93 2.76 4.86 7.70
CA VAL A 93 2.95 4.55 6.28
C VAL A 93 4.26 5.15 5.81
N HIS A 94 5.05 4.34 5.10
CA HIS A 94 6.28 4.77 4.46
C HIS A 94 6.07 4.85 2.94
N ILE A 95 6.32 6.00 2.35
CA ILE A 95 6.23 6.21 0.90
C ILE A 95 7.62 6.60 0.43
N GLY A 96 8.28 5.73 -0.33
CA GLY A 96 9.62 5.92 -0.87
C GLY A 96 9.71 7.05 -1.90
N ASP A 97 10.88 7.22 -2.47
CA ASP A 97 11.16 8.27 -3.46
C ASP A 97 10.38 8.04 -4.77
N GLY A 98 9.97 9.10 -5.46
CA GLY A 98 9.40 9.05 -6.81
C GLY A 98 7.97 8.51 -6.94
N ASN A 99 7.33 8.13 -5.84
CA ASN A 99 5.96 7.58 -5.89
C ASN A 99 4.94 8.62 -6.38
N ALA A 100 4.05 8.21 -7.30
CA ALA A 100 2.91 8.98 -7.78
C ALA A 100 1.61 8.31 -7.33
N ILE A 101 0.99 8.82 -6.28
CA ILE A 101 -0.25 8.30 -5.71
C ILE A 101 -1.34 9.33 -5.94
N ARG A 102 -2.24 9.06 -6.90
CA ARG A 102 -3.21 10.03 -7.41
C ARG A 102 -4.63 9.53 -7.23
N CYS A 103 -5.45 10.32 -6.53
CA CYS A 103 -6.87 10.13 -6.40
C CYS A 103 -7.58 11.23 -7.18
N HIS A 104 -7.89 10.96 -8.45
CA HIS A 104 -8.54 11.90 -9.35
C HIS A 104 -10.02 12.07 -9.01
N GLU A 105 -10.67 10.94 -8.70
CA GLU A 105 -12.06 10.86 -8.26
C GLU A 105 -12.20 9.70 -7.25
N GLY A 106 -13.36 9.61 -6.59
CA GLY A 106 -13.69 8.49 -5.70
C GLY A 106 -12.84 8.42 -4.44
N SER A 107 -12.40 7.23 -4.04
CA SER A 107 -11.74 7.01 -2.75
C SER A 107 -10.49 6.15 -2.86
N LEU A 108 -9.37 6.64 -2.35
CA LEU A 108 -8.12 5.87 -2.19
C LEU A 108 -7.79 5.77 -0.71
N ARG A 109 -7.76 4.56 -0.18
CA ARG A 109 -7.44 4.26 1.23
C ARG A 109 -6.16 3.42 1.32
N ILE A 110 -5.20 3.89 2.10
CA ILE A 110 -3.95 3.19 2.40
C ILE A 110 -3.95 2.85 3.89
N GLY A 111 -3.87 1.57 4.21
CA GLY A 111 -3.89 1.06 5.58
C GLY A 111 -2.64 1.39 6.39
N ASP A 112 -2.75 1.22 7.71
CA ASP A 112 -1.66 1.49 8.66
C ASP A 112 -0.41 0.64 8.33
N LYS A 113 0.79 1.23 8.49
CA LYS A 113 2.09 0.56 8.31
C LYS A 113 2.37 0.02 6.88
N ALA A 114 1.61 0.42 5.88
CA ALA A 114 1.95 0.08 4.50
C ALA A 114 3.29 0.72 4.10
N VAL A 115 4.06 0.01 3.30
CA VAL A 115 5.38 0.45 2.84
C VAL A 115 5.42 0.42 1.32
N PHE A 116 5.75 1.56 0.73
CA PHE A 116 5.97 1.72 -0.70
C PHE A 116 7.46 1.93 -0.96
N GLY A 117 8.02 1.13 -1.84
CA GLY A 117 9.36 1.30 -2.39
C GLY A 117 9.46 2.56 -3.24
N LYS A 118 10.13 2.50 -4.36
CA LYS A 118 10.35 3.67 -5.24
C LYS A 118 9.50 3.60 -6.50
N ASP A 119 9.19 4.78 -7.05
CA ASP A 119 8.66 4.96 -8.39
C ASP A 119 7.37 4.17 -8.68
N ASN A 120 6.53 3.93 -7.64
CA ASN A 120 5.24 3.30 -7.81
C ASN A 120 4.20 4.31 -8.32
N VAL A 121 3.22 3.82 -9.07
CA VAL A 121 2.11 4.60 -9.59
C VAL A 121 0.79 4.00 -9.13
N VAL A 122 -0.02 4.79 -8.42
CA VAL A 122 -1.39 4.44 -8.05
C VAL A 122 -2.33 5.49 -8.64
N ASN A 123 -3.22 5.06 -9.52
CA ASN A 123 -4.21 5.94 -10.14
C ASN A 123 -5.63 5.49 -9.76
N CYS A 124 -6.34 6.32 -9.01
CA CYS A 124 -7.69 6.05 -8.52
C CYS A 124 -8.71 6.97 -9.18
N TYR A 125 -9.75 6.37 -9.77
CA TYR A 125 -10.92 7.04 -10.33
C TYR A 125 -12.25 6.57 -9.72
N LEU A 126 -12.25 5.50 -8.93
CA LEU A 126 -13.45 4.97 -8.29
C LEU A 126 -13.20 4.61 -6.83
N ASP A 127 -12.48 3.50 -6.58
CA ASP A 127 -12.27 3.02 -5.22
C ASP A 127 -11.11 2.02 -5.14
N ILE A 128 -10.00 2.44 -4.56
CA ILE A 128 -8.83 1.60 -4.29
C ILE A 128 -8.63 1.49 -2.78
N GLU A 129 -8.45 0.28 -2.31
CA GLU A 129 -8.07 -0.01 -0.93
C GLU A 129 -6.79 -0.84 -0.89
N ILE A 130 -5.79 -0.35 -0.17
CA ILE A 130 -4.53 -1.04 0.10
C ILE A 130 -4.49 -1.34 1.59
N GLY A 131 -4.53 -2.61 1.95
CA GLY A 131 -4.61 -3.09 3.32
C GLY A 131 -3.40 -2.73 4.18
N ALA A 132 -3.57 -2.81 5.49
CA ALA A 132 -2.51 -2.51 6.46
C ALA A 132 -1.32 -3.47 6.32
N SER A 133 -0.12 -2.98 6.65
CA SER A 133 1.13 -3.76 6.60
C SER A 133 1.49 -4.33 5.21
N THR A 134 0.85 -3.84 4.15
CA THR A 134 1.16 -4.25 2.78
C THR A 134 2.49 -3.66 2.34
N LEU A 135 3.33 -4.51 1.75
CA LEU A 135 4.61 -4.14 1.17
C LEU A 135 4.48 -4.03 -0.36
N VAL A 136 4.68 -2.84 -0.87
CA VAL A 136 4.71 -2.54 -2.31
C VAL A 136 6.15 -2.23 -2.69
N ALA A 137 6.78 -3.09 -3.48
CA ALA A 137 8.17 -2.91 -3.92
C ALA A 137 8.29 -1.76 -4.93
N ASP A 138 9.33 -1.75 -5.75
CA ASP A 138 9.58 -0.67 -6.70
C ASP A 138 8.81 -0.88 -8.03
N TRP A 139 8.42 0.23 -8.69
CA TRP A 139 7.76 0.28 -10.01
C TRP A 139 6.45 -0.51 -10.10
N VAL A 140 5.71 -0.63 -9.03
CA VAL A 140 4.38 -1.24 -9.04
C VAL A 140 3.37 -0.26 -9.62
N TYR A 141 2.47 -0.76 -10.47
CA TYR A 141 1.34 0.00 -11.02
C TYR A 141 0.02 -0.54 -10.50
N ILE A 142 -0.85 0.33 -9.97
CA ILE A 142 -2.19 -0.01 -9.49
C ILE A 142 -3.20 0.96 -10.10
N CYS A 143 -4.24 0.44 -10.76
CA CYS A 143 -5.34 1.26 -11.28
C CYS A 143 -6.70 0.56 -11.15
N ASP A 144 -7.76 1.36 -11.03
CA ASP A 144 -9.15 0.89 -10.93
C ASP A 144 -10.00 1.23 -12.17
N PHE A 145 -9.36 1.57 -13.28
CA PHE A 145 -10.01 1.93 -14.53
C PHE A 145 -9.25 1.43 -15.76
N ASP A 146 -9.97 1.33 -16.87
CA ASP A 146 -9.44 1.16 -18.22
C ASP A 146 -10.16 2.14 -19.16
N HIS A 147 -9.55 2.46 -20.30
CA HIS A 147 -10.24 3.17 -21.36
C HIS A 147 -11.21 2.24 -22.12
N VAL A 148 -12.36 2.80 -22.51
CA VAL A 148 -13.29 2.10 -23.42
C VAL A 148 -12.69 2.07 -24.81
N THR A 149 -12.73 0.91 -25.47
CA THR A 149 -12.11 0.68 -26.79
C THR A 149 -13.06 -0.01 -27.76
N ALA A 150 -14.36 -0.09 -27.42
CA ALA A 150 -15.33 -0.91 -28.17
C ALA A 150 -15.69 -0.31 -29.53
N ASP A 151 -15.72 1.02 -29.66
CA ASP A 151 -16.06 1.69 -30.90
C ASP A 151 -14.79 1.94 -31.73
N ILE A 152 -14.67 1.24 -32.85
CA ILE A 152 -13.53 1.37 -33.78
C ILE A 152 -13.56 2.66 -34.64
N HIS A 153 -14.69 3.36 -34.66
CA HIS A 153 -14.88 4.59 -35.43
C HIS A 153 -14.63 5.86 -34.59
N GLN A 154 -14.50 5.72 -33.26
CA GLN A 154 -14.22 6.82 -32.37
C GLN A 154 -12.81 6.68 -31.76
N PRO A 155 -12.04 7.76 -31.67
CA PRO A 155 -10.75 7.73 -30.95
C PRO A 155 -10.91 7.25 -29.51
N ILE A 156 -10.04 6.37 -29.02
CA ILE A 156 -10.12 5.77 -27.70
C ILE A 156 -10.21 6.84 -26.58
N LYS A 157 -9.47 7.94 -26.72
CA LYS A 157 -9.49 9.06 -25.76
C LYS A 157 -10.87 9.71 -25.57
N ASP A 158 -11.78 9.54 -26.53
CA ASP A 158 -13.09 10.17 -26.54
C ASP A 158 -14.22 9.20 -26.12
N GLN A 159 -13.91 7.89 -25.95
CA GLN A 159 -14.87 6.86 -25.54
C GLN A 159 -15.07 6.78 -24.02
N GLY A 160 -14.26 7.49 -23.23
CA GLY A 160 -14.37 7.48 -21.77
C GLY A 160 -13.63 6.33 -21.10
N ILE A 161 -14.01 6.04 -19.85
CA ILE A 161 -13.35 5.02 -19.02
C ILE A 161 -14.39 4.11 -18.34
N VAL A 162 -14.00 2.85 -18.13
CA VAL A 162 -14.73 1.89 -17.32
C VAL A 162 -13.99 1.68 -16.01
N LYS A 163 -14.69 1.73 -14.88
CA LYS A 163 -14.12 1.71 -13.54
C LYS A 163 -14.61 0.49 -12.78
N THR A 164 -13.73 -0.18 -12.04
CA THR A 164 -14.08 -1.30 -11.14
C THR A 164 -13.15 -1.28 -9.94
N PRO A 165 -13.68 -1.36 -8.69
CA PRO A 165 -12.87 -1.23 -7.49
C PRO A 165 -11.71 -2.21 -7.41
N VAL A 166 -10.61 -1.80 -6.77
CA VAL A 166 -9.45 -2.64 -6.46
C VAL A 166 -9.33 -2.79 -4.95
N ARG A 167 -9.12 -4.02 -4.49
CA ARG A 167 -9.00 -4.38 -3.08
C ARG A 167 -7.74 -5.20 -2.82
N LEU A 168 -6.82 -4.67 -2.07
CA LEU A 168 -5.68 -5.39 -1.53
C LEU A 168 -5.91 -5.62 -0.04
N GLY A 169 -5.95 -6.88 0.38
CA GLY A 169 -6.02 -7.26 1.78
C GLY A 169 -4.79 -6.82 2.58
N PRO A 170 -4.82 -6.92 3.91
CA PRO A 170 -3.66 -6.61 4.74
C PRO A 170 -2.55 -7.66 4.56
N ASP A 171 -1.31 -7.25 4.91
CA ASP A 171 -0.13 -8.14 4.90
C ASP A 171 0.19 -8.75 3.51
N CYS A 172 -0.12 -8.04 2.43
CA CYS A 172 0.25 -8.47 1.08
C CYS A 172 1.66 -7.99 0.72
N TRP A 173 2.31 -8.73 -0.16
CA TRP A 173 3.57 -8.31 -0.77
C TRP A 173 3.43 -8.28 -2.30
N LEU A 174 3.56 -7.10 -2.86
CA LEU A 174 3.67 -6.87 -4.30
C LEU A 174 5.15 -6.69 -4.63
N ALA A 175 5.74 -7.66 -5.31
CA ALA A 175 7.14 -7.58 -5.73
C ALA A 175 7.31 -6.55 -6.87
N THR A 176 8.56 -6.31 -7.26
CA THR A 176 8.88 -5.26 -8.22
C THR A 176 8.14 -5.41 -9.56
N LYS A 177 7.68 -4.29 -10.11
CA LYS A 177 6.97 -4.21 -11.41
C LYS A 177 5.68 -5.02 -11.49
N VAL A 178 5.04 -5.31 -10.37
CA VAL A 178 3.69 -5.87 -10.36
C VAL A 178 2.71 -4.85 -10.92
N THR A 179 1.78 -5.31 -11.77
CA THR A 179 0.68 -4.51 -12.30
C THR A 179 -0.64 -5.05 -11.75
N VAL A 180 -1.40 -4.20 -11.05
CA VAL A 180 -2.73 -4.53 -10.53
C VAL A 180 -3.77 -3.76 -11.33
N LEU A 181 -4.60 -4.50 -12.06
CA LEU A 181 -5.63 -3.94 -12.93
C LEU A 181 -6.98 -3.79 -12.21
N ARG A 182 -7.87 -2.99 -12.78
CA ARG A 182 -9.23 -2.79 -12.24
C ARG A 182 -9.97 -4.10 -11.98
N GLY A 183 -10.79 -4.10 -10.93
CA GLY A 183 -11.58 -5.27 -10.52
C GLY A 183 -10.78 -6.35 -9.79
N THR A 184 -9.51 -6.12 -9.51
CA THR A 184 -8.67 -7.07 -8.78
C THR A 184 -8.99 -7.06 -7.29
N ARG A 185 -9.07 -8.27 -6.71
CA ARG A 185 -9.14 -8.50 -5.26
C ARG A 185 -8.00 -9.43 -4.85
N ILE A 186 -7.12 -8.95 -3.99
CA ILE A 186 -6.00 -9.72 -3.45
C ILE A 186 -6.29 -10.02 -1.99
N GLY A 187 -6.42 -11.29 -1.64
CA GLY A 187 -6.67 -11.74 -0.29
C GLY A 187 -5.49 -11.47 0.64
N ARG A 188 -5.77 -11.46 1.94
CA ARG A 188 -4.80 -11.23 3.02
C ARG A 188 -3.56 -12.11 2.87
N GLY A 189 -2.40 -11.57 3.18
CA GLY A 189 -1.15 -12.33 3.28
C GLY A 189 -0.64 -12.88 1.95
N SER A 190 -1.20 -12.45 0.81
CA SER A 190 -0.78 -12.96 -0.50
C SER A 190 0.47 -12.27 -1.02
N VAL A 191 1.21 -12.97 -1.85
CA VAL A 191 2.46 -12.53 -2.49
C VAL A 191 2.29 -12.55 -4.00
N LEU A 192 2.56 -11.43 -4.64
CA LEU A 192 2.60 -11.29 -6.09
C LEU A 192 4.07 -11.24 -6.53
N GLY A 193 4.48 -12.22 -7.34
CA GLY A 193 5.85 -12.30 -7.85
C GLY A 193 6.18 -11.15 -8.80
N ALA A 194 7.47 -10.86 -8.97
CA ALA A 194 7.92 -9.78 -9.83
C ALA A 194 7.35 -9.89 -11.24
N HIS A 195 7.00 -8.73 -11.84
CA HIS A 195 6.39 -8.61 -13.16
C HIS A 195 5.02 -9.30 -13.32
N ALA A 196 4.35 -9.70 -12.24
CA ALA A 196 3.03 -10.28 -12.35
C ALA A 196 1.99 -9.23 -12.79
N VAL A 197 1.09 -9.61 -13.71
CA VAL A 197 -0.06 -8.80 -14.14
C VAL A 197 -1.32 -9.44 -13.57
N VAL A 198 -1.94 -8.75 -12.61
CA VAL A 198 -3.04 -9.29 -11.80
C VAL A 198 -4.36 -8.70 -12.23
N LYS A 199 -5.32 -9.57 -12.56
CA LYS A 199 -6.71 -9.25 -12.86
C LYS A 199 -7.62 -10.31 -12.27
N GLY A 200 -8.67 -9.90 -11.54
CA GLY A 200 -9.58 -10.81 -10.85
C GLY A 200 -9.12 -11.14 -9.42
N ASP A 201 -9.57 -12.27 -8.89
CA ASP A 201 -9.44 -12.62 -7.49
C ASP A 201 -8.19 -13.49 -7.23
N ILE A 202 -7.39 -13.10 -6.26
CA ILE A 202 -6.28 -13.88 -5.67
C ILE A 202 -6.72 -14.27 -4.26
N PRO A 203 -6.83 -15.57 -3.94
CA PRO A 203 -7.19 -16.03 -2.59
C PRO A 203 -6.20 -15.57 -1.51
N GLU A 204 -6.63 -15.62 -0.26
CA GLU A 204 -5.77 -15.31 0.88
C GLU A 204 -4.56 -16.26 0.94
N TYR A 205 -3.43 -15.73 1.41
CA TYR A 205 -2.17 -16.46 1.60
C TYR A 205 -1.63 -17.15 0.34
N SER A 206 -2.05 -16.72 -0.83
CA SER A 206 -1.58 -17.25 -2.11
C SER A 206 -0.26 -16.62 -2.55
N ILE A 207 0.57 -17.39 -3.24
CA ILE A 207 1.67 -16.89 -4.06
C ILE A 207 1.22 -16.98 -5.51
N ALA A 208 1.14 -15.83 -6.18
CA ALA A 208 0.74 -15.76 -7.59
C ALA A 208 1.84 -15.09 -8.43
N VAL A 209 2.07 -15.62 -9.63
CA VAL A 209 3.11 -15.15 -10.56
C VAL A 209 2.62 -15.15 -12.00
N GLY A 210 3.31 -14.43 -12.87
CA GLY A 210 3.11 -14.44 -14.31
C GLY A 210 2.19 -13.34 -14.84
N ALA A 211 2.01 -13.29 -16.16
CA ALA A 211 1.17 -12.35 -16.87
C ALA A 211 0.34 -13.13 -17.93
N PRO A 212 -0.95 -13.42 -17.66
CA PRO A 212 -1.70 -13.09 -16.45
C PRO A 212 -1.25 -13.89 -15.23
N ALA A 213 -1.37 -13.29 -14.04
CA ALA A 213 -0.98 -13.93 -12.80
C ALA A 213 -1.81 -15.18 -12.50
N ARG A 214 -1.15 -16.25 -12.03
CA ARG A 214 -1.77 -17.49 -11.59
C ARG A 214 -1.24 -17.88 -10.22
N VAL A 215 -2.12 -18.38 -9.37
CA VAL A 215 -1.71 -18.95 -8.07
C VAL A 215 -0.89 -20.20 -8.30
N VAL A 216 0.31 -20.24 -7.76
CA VAL A 216 1.25 -21.36 -7.87
C VAL A 216 1.50 -22.06 -6.55
N ARG A 217 1.14 -21.41 -5.41
CA ARG A 217 1.43 -21.93 -4.07
C ARG A 217 0.48 -21.33 -3.03
N ASP A 218 0.20 -22.09 -1.95
CA ASP A 218 -0.47 -21.61 -0.72
C ASP A 218 0.57 -21.52 0.42
N ARG A 219 0.74 -20.33 1.00
CA ARG A 219 1.68 -20.07 2.10
C ARG A 219 1.31 -20.84 3.40
N ARG A 220 0.03 -21.21 3.59
CA ARG A 220 -0.41 -21.98 4.76
C ARG A 220 0.13 -23.41 4.67
N ALA A 221 0.00 -24.04 3.51
CA ALA A 221 0.57 -25.37 3.27
C ALA A 221 2.09 -25.37 3.45
N ASP A 222 2.78 -24.34 2.95
CA ASP A 222 4.22 -24.18 3.15
C ASP A 222 4.60 -24.08 4.64
N TYR A 223 3.82 -23.30 5.42
CA TYR A 223 4.04 -23.12 6.85
C TYR A 223 3.84 -24.44 7.63
N GLU A 224 2.78 -25.18 7.31
CA GLU A 224 2.48 -26.48 7.93
C GLU A 224 3.57 -27.51 7.62
N ALA A 225 4.00 -27.59 6.36
CA ALA A 225 5.09 -28.48 5.94
C ALA A 225 6.43 -28.15 6.63
N ASP A 226 6.73 -26.84 6.78
CA ASP A 226 7.95 -26.40 7.47
C ASP A 226 7.87 -26.62 8.99
N ALA A 227 6.70 -26.46 9.58
CA ALA A 227 6.46 -26.77 10.99
C ALA A 227 6.63 -28.27 11.29
N ALA A 228 6.08 -29.14 10.44
CA ALA A 228 6.25 -30.59 10.53
C ALA A 228 7.72 -31.00 10.40
N ARG A 229 8.44 -30.40 9.44
CA ARG A 229 9.88 -30.65 9.26
C ARG A 229 10.69 -30.24 10.48
N ARG A 230 10.42 -29.07 11.06
CA ARG A 230 11.11 -28.61 12.29
C ARG A 230 10.84 -29.54 13.47
N SER A 231 9.59 -30.00 13.64
CA SER A 231 9.23 -30.98 14.67
C SER A 231 9.98 -32.30 14.51
N ALA A 232 10.04 -32.84 13.28
CA ALA A 232 10.76 -34.09 13.00
C ALA A 232 12.26 -33.96 13.32
N VAL A 233 12.90 -32.84 12.93
CA VAL A 233 14.31 -32.59 13.26
C VAL A 233 14.54 -32.49 14.77
N ALA A 234 13.66 -31.82 15.49
CA ALA A 234 13.74 -31.71 16.96
C ALA A 234 13.61 -33.09 17.65
N ASP A 235 12.67 -33.92 17.16
CA ASP A 235 12.49 -35.28 17.68
C ASP A 235 13.69 -36.18 17.39
N MET A 236 14.29 -36.07 16.19
CA MET A 236 15.53 -36.80 15.85
C MET A 236 16.69 -36.37 16.77
N ALA A 237 16.86 -35.07 17.00
CA ALA A 237 17.91 -34.56 17.89
C ALA A 237 17.69 -35.01 19.36
N ARG A 238 16.45 -35.08 19.82
CA ARG A 238 16.11 -35.63 21.15
C ARG A 238 16.47 -37.09 21.26
N LYS A 239 16.05 -37.93 20.33
CA LYS A 239 16.37 -39.35 20.26
C LYS A 239 17.88 -39.63 20.23
N ALA A 240 18.62 -38.86 19.43
CA ALA A 240 20.08 -38.97 19.38
C ALA A 240 20.75 -38.64 20.72
N LYS A 241 20.27 -37.59 21.42
CA LYS A 241 20.77 -37.28 22.78
C LYS A 241 20.44 -38.36 23.81
N GLU A 242 19.25 -38.96 23.76
CA GLU A 242 18.86 -40.07 24.63
C GLU A 242 19.72 -41.32 24.39
N ALA A 243 19.96 -41.65 23.11
CA ALA A 243 20.85 -42.78 22.76
C ALA A 243 22.30 -42.56 23.23
N MET A 244 22.86 -41.36 23.08
CA MET A 244 24.18 -41.00 23.58
C MET A 244 24.29 -41.08 25.10
N ARG A 245 23.23 -40.74 25.82
CA ARG A 245 23.22 -40.89 27.31
C ARG A 245 23.19 -42.34 27.77
N GLN A 246 22.47 -43.19 27.03
CA GLN A 246 22.44 -44.65 27.33
C GLN A 246 23.78 -45.32 27.09
N THR A 247 24.53 -44.93 26.06
CA THR A 247 25.87 -45.46 25.78
C THR A 247 26.98 -44.94 26.69
N GLN A 248 26.78 -43.85 27.41
CA GLN A 248 27.75 -43.27 28.36
C GLN A 248 27.45 -43.64 29.82
N GLY A 249 26.37 -44.37 30.10
CA GLY A 249 25.97 -44.82 31.43
C GLY A 249 26.24 -46.32 31.69
N GLU A 250 26.87 -47.04 30.74
CA GLU A 250 27.46 -48.34 30.91
C GLU A 250 29.01 -48.21 31.05
#